data_e19162d9f139248fa125930a71211eac
#
_entry.id   e19162d9f139248fa125930a71211eac
#
_cell.length_a   1.000
_cell.length_b   1.000
_cell.length_c   1.000
_cell.angle_alpha   90.00
_cell.angle_beta   90.00
_cell.angle_gamma   90.00
#
_symmetry.space_group_name_H-M   'P 1'
#
loop_
_entity.id
_entity.type
_entity.pdbx_description
1 polymer ?
#
loop_
_entity_poly.entity_id
_entity_poly.type
_entity_poly.pdbx_seq_one_letter_code
_entity_poly.pdbx_strand_id
1 'polypeptide(L)'
;MRRLGMSLVVYASIGVVLGLSGSTCRAQVEQPQSGQPIEQQAGQVEIKDVQVRLSDHGPVVLLQAEGKVIPIFVDPTVAGSIQGALTGEKLRRPLSHDLMHTILEAFDGKVTQTVITLKDGTYYGALTVKVKDATKVFDSRSSDSIALAVHFKAPILVGRDLLDSAGKMLQQEPKPQTL
;
A
#
# COMPACT_ATOMS: atom_id res chain seq x y z
N MET A 1 49.55 -45.48 -29.07
CA MET A 1 50.45 -45.08 -30.19
C MET A 1 50.05 -43.68 -30.66
N ARG A 2 51.12 -42.85 -30.77
CA ARG A 2 51.17 -41.53 -31.46
C ARG A 2 50.22 -40.44 -30.90
N ARG A 3 50.68 -39.47 -30.11
CA ARG A 3 51.69 -38.39 -30.23
C ARG A 3 51.35 -37.37 -31.37
N LEU A 4 51.55 -36.16 -30.97
CA LEU A 4 51.83 -34.85 -31.63
C LEU A 4 50.60 -33.97 -31.84
N GLY A 5 50.65 -32.70 -31.62
CA GLY A 5 51.72 -31.76 -31.22
C GLY A 5 51.22 -30.35 -31.42
N MET A 6 51.56 -29.55 -30.46
CA MET A 6 52.11 -28.20 -30.57
C MET A 6 51.67 -27.31 -31.76
N SER A 7 51.04 -26.16 -31.52
CA SER A 7 51.73 -24.93 -31.90
C SER A 7 51.13 -23.68 -31.23
N LEU A 8 51.97 -22.97 -30.59
CA LEU A 8 51.85 -21.64 -29.98
C LEU A 8 51.99 -20.60 -31.09
N VAL A 9 51.05 -19.70 -31.24
CA VAL A 9 51.32 -18.45 -31.97
C VAL A 9 50.81 -17.26 -31.16
N VAL A 10 51.77 -16.54 -30.61
CA VAL A 10 51.61 -15.22 -29.99
C VAL A 10 51.61 -14.21 -31.11
N TYR A 11 50.57 -13.40 -31.18
CA TYR A 11 50.62 -12.14 -31.89
C TYR A 11 50.24 -11.00 -30.93
N ALA A 12 51.24 -10.24 -30.57
CA ALA A 12 51.11 -8.95 -29.96
C ALA A 12 50.79 -7.93 -31.09
N SER A 13 49.70 -7.26 -30.98
CA SER A 13 49.42 -6.08 -31.76
C SER A 13 48.96 -4.95 -30.86
N ILE A 14 49.86 -3.99 -30.68
CA ILE A 14 49.64 -2.71 -30.05
C ILE A 14 48.76 -1.91 -31.00
N GLY A 15 47.54 -1.61 -30.58
CA GLY A 15 46.65 -0.64 -31.24
C GLY A 15 46.26 0.44 -30.28
N VAL A 16 46.95 1.55 -30.40
CA VAL A 16 46.55 2.87 -29.84
C VAL A 16 45.28 3.31 -30.54
N VAL A 17 44.19 3.46 -29.85
CA VAL A 17 43.00 4.20 -30.33
C VAL A 17 42.68 5.31 -29.37
N LEU A 18 42.77 6.52 -29.92
CA LEU A 18 42.44 7.80 -29.31
C LEU A 18 41.01 7.82 -28.74
N GLY A 19 40.88 8.47 -27.61
CA GLY A 19 39.60 8.74 -26.95
C GLY A 19 38.64 9.58 -27.76
N LEU A 20 37.40 9.18 -27.71
CA LEU A 20 36.25 10.01 -27.93
C LEU A 20 35.34 9.85 -26.72
N SER A 21 35.37 10.85 -25.85
CA SER A 21 34.50 10.99 -24.70
C SER A 21 33.08 11.24 -25.19
N GLY A 22 32.34 10.16 -25.45
CA GLY A 22 30.90 10.22 -25.62
C GLY A 22 30.23 10.03 -24.26
N SER A 23 29.84 11.12 -23.59
CA SER A 23 28.96 11.05 -22.41
C SER A 23 27.59 10.56 -22.84
N THR A 24 27.41 9.26 -22.85
CA THR A 24 26.06 8.68 -22.89
C THR A 24 25.44 8.84 -21.52
N CYS A 25 24.54 9.80 -21.42
CA CYS A 25 23.62 9.92 -20.30
C CYS A 25 22.74 8.67 -20.27
N ARG A 26 23.20 7.65 -19.57
CA ARG A 26 22.41 6.43 -19.30
C ARG A 26 21.47 6.78 -18.16
N ALA A 27 20.24 7.08 -18.49
CA ALA A 27 19.17 7.15 -17.51
C ALA A 27 19.16 5.81 -16.76
N GLN A 28 19.60 5.83 -15.51
CA GLN A 28 19.41 4.72 -14.59
C GLN A 28 17.91 4.66 -14.30
N VAL A 29 17.26 3.69 -14.92
CA VAL A 29 15.96 3.24 -14.45
C VAL A 29 16.26 2.54 -13.12
N GLU A 30 16.00 3.23 -12.02
CA GLU A 30 16.00 2.61 -10.70
C GLU A 30 14.96 1.50 -10.72
N GLN A 31 15.43 0.26 -10.71
CA GLN A 31 14.58 -0.90 -10.51
C GLN A 31 14.03 -0.83 -9.08
N PRO A 32 12.71 -0.93 -8.89
CA PRO A 32 12.14 -1.02 -7.55
C PRO A 32 12.70 -2.27 -6.88
N GLN A 33 13.33 -2.08 -5.75
CA GLN A 33 13.93 -3.15 -4.94
C GLN A 33 12.85 -4.17 -4.58
N SER A 34 13.08 -5.40 -5.00
CA SER A 34 12.27 -6.57 -4.71
C SER A 34 12.20 -6.83 -3.19
N GLY A 35 10.97 -6.80 -2.69
CA GLY A 35 10.43 -7.53 -1.55
C GLY A 35 11.37 -7.93 -0.42
N GLN A 36 11.59 -7.03 0.54
CA GLN A 36 11.90 -7.48 1.89
C GLN A 36 10.59 -7.84 2.60
N PRO A 37 10.51 -8.94 3.38
CA PRO A 37 9.39 -9.21 4.25
C PRO A 37 9.25 -8.02 5.20
N ILE A 38 8.06 -7.44 5.29
CA ILE A 38 7.81 -6.35 6.23
C ILE A 38 7.84 -6.99 7.62
N GLU A 39 8.99 -6.93 8.30
CA GLU A 39 9.04 -7.04 9.73
C GLU A 39 8.03 -6.03 10.28
N GLN A 40 7.14 -6.50 11.17
CA GLN A 40 6.25 -5.63 11.92
C GLN A 40 7.12 -4.60 12.63
N GLN A 41 7.23 -3.42 12.03
CA GLN A 41 8.06 -2.36 12.59
C GLN A 41 7.50 -2.02 13.96
N ALA A 42 8.33 -2.14 14.99
CA ALA A 42 8.01 -1.71 16.33
C ALA A 42 7.47 -0.26 16.28
N GLY A 43 6.17 -0.10 16.60
CA GLY A 43 5.49 1.20 16.54
C GLY A 43 4.29 1.29 15.61
N GLN A 44 3.83 0.21 15.00
CA GLN A 44 2.55 0.17 14.27
C GLN A 44 1.42 -0.34 15.16
N VAL A 45 0.22 0.23 14.98
CA VAL A 45 -1.01 -0.13 15.68
C VAL A 45 -2.04 -0.60 14.66
N GLU A 46 -2.64 -1.74 14.92
CA GLU A 46 -3.72 -2.26 14.07
C GLU A 46 -5.04 -1.57 14.40
N ILE A 47 -5.72 -1.09 13.37
CA ILE A 47 -7.09 -0.58 13.47
C ILE A 47 -8.04 -1.73 13.76
N LYS A 48 -8.86 -1.56 14.78
CA LYS A 48 -9.80 -2.59 15.24
C LYS A 48 -11.21 -2.42 14.68
N ASP A 49 -11.58 -1.19 14.35
CA ASP A 49 -12.90 -0.88 13.79
C ASP A 49 -12.80 0.23 12.75
N VAL A 50 -13.60 0.09 11.70
CA VAL A 50 -13.70 1.04 10.60
C VAL A 50 -15.16 1.40 10.41
N GLN A 51 -15.49 2.68 10.52
CA GLN A 51 -16.84 3.17 10.33
C GLN A 51 -16.87 4.27 9.27
N VAL A 52 -17.95 4.30 8.49
CA VAL A 52 -18.23 5.41 7.58
C VAL A 52 -19.32 6.27 8.22
N ARG A 53 -19.09 7.57 8.28
CA ARG A 53 -20.04 8.56 8.80
C ARG A 53 -20.21 9.70 7.81
N LEU A 54 -21.36 10.35 7.85
CA LEU A 54 -21.58 11.60 7.15
C LEU A 54 -21.38 12.75 8.14
N SER A 55 -20.57 13.72 7.75
CA SER A 55 -20.35 14.96 8.51
C SER A 55 -20.79 16.17 7.68
N ASP A 56 -20.81 17.35 8.30
CA ASP A 56 -21.13 18.63 7.62
C ASP A 56 -20.12 18.95 6.48
N HIS A 57 -18.96 18.35 6.52
CA HIS A 57 -17.90 18.51 5.52
C HIS A 57 -17.81 17.35 4.51
N GLY A 58 -18.80 16.45 4.53
CA GLY A 58 -18.86 15.28 3.66
C GLY A 58 -18.55 13.97 4.37
N PRO A 59 -18.42 12.87 3.61
CA PRO A 59 -18.16 11.56 4.18
C PRO A 59 -16.79 11.48 4.85
N VAL A 60 -16.76 10.79 5.99
CA VAL A 60 -15.54 10.56 6.77
C VAL A 60 -15.46 9.10 7.17
N VAL A 61 -14.28 8.52 7.02
CA VAL A 61 -13.93 7.20 7.54
C VAL A 61 -13.28 7.38 8.90
N LEU A 62 -13.78 6.68 9.89
CA LEU A 62 -13.27 6.67 11.26
C LEU A 62 -12.49 5.38 11.48
N LEU A 63 -11.19 5.51 11.67
CA LEU A 63 -10.29 4.40 12.01
C LEU A 63 -10.11 4.36 13.53
N GLN A 64 -10.53 3.28 14.17
CA GLN A 64 -10.54 3.17 15.64
C GLN A 64 -9.48 2.19 16.13
N ALA A 65 -8.68 2.63 17.08
CA ALA A 65 -7.71 1.81 17.80
C ALA A 65 -7.43 2.40 19.20
N GLU A 66 -7.28 1.56 20.20
CA GLU A 66 -6.84 1.94 21.54
C GLU A 66 -7.63 3.12 22.16
N GLY A 67 -8.95 3.15 21.94
CA GLY A 67 -9.81 4.22 22.46
C GLY A 67 -9.65 5.57 21.73
N LYS A 68 -8.92 5.61 20.64
CA LYS A 68 -8.74 6.78 19.78
C LYS A 68 -9.37 6.56 18.40
N VAL A 69 -9.70 7.65 17.73
CA VAL A 69 -10.28 7.67 16.37
C VAL A 69 -9.48 8.62 15.50
N ILE A 70 -9.07 8.13 14.32
CA ILE A 70 -8.47 8.95 13.27
C ILE A 70 -9.55 9.21 12.21
N PRO A 71 -10.02 10.45 12.02
CA PRO A 71 -10.94 10.79 10.95
C PRO A 71 -10.20 11.04 9.64
N ILE A 72 -10.64 10.38 8.57
CA ILE A 72 -10.10 10.57 7.22
C ILE A 72 -11.26 10.94 6.30
N PHE A 73 -11.25 12.15 5.75
CA PHE A 73 -12.26 12.59 4.78
C PHE A 73 -12.03 11.88 3.44
N VAL A 74 -13.12 11.44 2.82
CA VAL A 74 -13.09 10.65 1.60
C VAL A 74 -14.15 11.12 0.61
N ASP A 75 -13.95 10.81 -0.68
CA ASP A 75 -14.96 11.06 -1.69
C ASP A 75 -16.22 10.21 -1.46
N PRO A 76 -17.43 10.69 -1.82
CA PRO A 76 -18.67 9.93 -1.64
C PRO A 76 -18.64 8.55 -2.30
N THR A 77 -17.98 8.41 -3.45
CA THR A 77 -17.85 7.14 -4.15
C THR A 77 -16.99 6.15 -3.38
N VAL A 78 -15.89 6.62 -2.78
CA VAL A 78 -15.02 5.81 -1.93
C VAL A 78 -15.74 5.41 -0.64
N ALA A 79 -16.44 6.36 -0.01
CA ALA A 79 -17.26 6.08 1.17
C ALA A 79 -18.32 5.00 0.89
N GLY A 80 -19.01 5.10 -0.26
CA GLY A 80 -19.98 4.10 -0.70
C GLY A 80 -19.37 2.72 -0.90
N SER A 81 -18.17 2.66 -1.47
CA SER A 81 -17.45 1.39 -1.65
C SER A 81 -17.04 0.75 -0.30
N ILE A 82 -16.50 1.55 0.62
CA ILE A 82 -16.14 1.08 1.96
C ILE A 82 -17.39 0.60 2.70
N GLN A 83 -18.47 1.39 2.69
CA GLN A 83 -19.72 1.04 3.35
C GLN A 83 -20.30 -0.25 2.79
N GLY A 84 -20.35 -0.40 1.46
CA GLY A 84 -20.81 -1.62 0.80
C GLY A 84 -19.98 -2.84 1.18
N ALA A 85 -18.65 -2.70 1.28
CA ALA A 85 -17.77 -3.79 1.71
C ALA A 85 -17.95 -4.16 3.19
N LEU A 86 -18.23 -3.17 4.07
CA LEU A 86 -18.50 -3.40 5.50
C LEU A 86 -19.85 -4.07 5.73
N THR A 87 -20.89 -3.67 4.99
CA THR A 87 -22.27 -4.17 5.18
C THR A 87 -22.60 -5.40 4.33
N GLY A 88 -21.81 -5.68 3.29
CA GLY A 88 -22.12 -6.69 2.29
C GLY A 88 -23.14 -6.24 1.24
N GLU A 89 -23.59 -4.99 1.27
CA GLU A 89 -24.50 -4.44 0.28
C GLU A 89 -23.80 -4.25 -1.07
N LYS A 90 -24.44 -4.73 -2.14
CA LYS A 90 -23.93 -4.59 -3.51
C LYS A 90 -24.76 -3.58 -4.29
N LEU A 91 -24.09 -2.63 -4.88
CA LEU A 91 -24.72 -1.70 -5.82
C LEU A 91 -25.07 -2.39 -7.14
N ARG A 92 -26.00 -1.81 -7.91
CA ARG A 92 -26.36 -2.35 -9.24
C ARG A 92 -25.18 -2.43 -10.21
N ARG A 93 -24.20 -1.57 -10.05
CA ARG A 93 -22.93 -1.57 -10.81
C ARG A 93 -21.78 -1.48 -9.81
N PRO A 94 -20.71 -2.24 -10.03
CA PRO A 94 -19.55 -2.18 -9.16
C PRO A 94 -18.87 -0.81 -9.23
N LEU A 95 -18.45 -0.30 -8.08
CA LEU A 95 -17.57 0.84 -7.98
C LEU A 95 -16.13 0.44 -8.32
N SER A 96 -15.23 1.42 -8.39
CA SER A 96 -13.84 1.17 -8.80
C SER A 96 -13.12 0.16 -7.90
N HIS A 97 -13.35 0.22 -6.58
CA HIS A 97 -12.72 -0.71 -5.63
C HIS A 97 -13.33 -2.11 -5.69
N ASP A 98 -14.66 -2.22 -5.94
CA ASP A 98 -15.31 -3.52 -6.20
C ASP A 98 -14.71 -4.17 -7.45
N LEU A 99 -14.48 -3.37 -8.50
CA LEU A 99 -13.84 -3.85 -9.72
C LEU A 99 -12.38 -4.27 -9.48
N MET A 100 -11.60 -3.45 -8.76
CA MET A 100 -10.21 -3.78 -8.40
C MET A 100 -10.14 -5.06 -7.56
N HIS A 101 -11.05 -5.23 -6.59
CA HIS A 101 -11.16 -6.45 -5.80
C HIS A 101 -11.40 -7.66 -6.71
N THR A 102 -12.40 -7.58 -7.60
CA THR A 102 -12.72 -8.66 -8.54
C THR A 102 -11.55 -9.00 -9.47
N ILE A 103 -10.84 -7.98 -9.98
CA ILE A 103 -9.67 -8.19 -10.84
C ILE A 103 -8.56 -8.91 -10.07
N LEU A 104 -8.25 -8.46 -8.86
CA LEU A 104 -7.20 -9.09 -8.04
C LEU A 104 -7.54 -10.54 -7.76
N GLU A 105 -8.78 -10.84 -7.34
CA GLU A 105 -9.23 -12.22 -7.10
C GLU A 105 -9.12 -13.10 -8.36
N ALA A 106 -9.49 -12.57 -9.52
CA ALA A 106 -9.41 -13.30 -10.79
C ALA A 106 -7.97 -13.70 -11.17
N PHE A 107 -6.96 -13.02 -10.63
CA PHE A 107 -5.54 -13.31 -10.83
C PHE A 107 -4.86 -13.95 -9.60
N ASP A 108 -5.62 -14.55 -8.70
CA ASP A 108 -5.14 -15.14 -7.44
C ASP A 108 -4.40 -14.10 -6.57
N GLY A 109 -4.81 -12.84 -6.67
CA GLY A 109 -4.26 -11.72 -5.94
C GLY A 109 -5.09 -11.37 -4.71
N LYS A 110 -4.42 -10.85 -3.69
CA LYS A 110 -5.09 -10.32 -2.48
C LYS A 110 -4.30 -9.19 -1.87
N VAL A 111 -5.00 -8.27 -1.25
CA VAL A 111 -4.40 -7.32 -0.31
C VAL A 111 -4.09 -8.07 0.98
N THR A 112 -2.88 -7.93 1.49
CA THR A 112 -2.44 -8.58 2.72
C THR A 112 -2.39 -7.62 3.90
N GLN A 113 -2.17 -6.33 3.65
CA GLN A 113 -2.26 -5.25 4.65
C GLN A 113 -2.20 -3.89 3.97
N THR A 114 -2.56 -2.85 4.70
CA THR A 114 -2.21 -1.47 4.36
C THR A 114 -1.64 -0.76 5.58
N VAL A 115 -0.69 0.15 5.36
CA VAL A 115 -0.12 1.01 6.40
C VAL A 115 -0.46 2.45 6.05
N ILE A 116 -1.16 3.14 6.96
CA ILE A 116 -1.52 4.55 6.80
C ILE A 116 -0.51 5.41 7.53
N THR A 117 0.03 6.40 6.83
CA THR A 117 0.96 7.38 7.36
C THR A 117 0.49 8.80 7.07
N LEU A 118 0.99 9.75 7.86
CA LEU A 118 0.74 11.18 7.66
C LEU A 118 2.08 11.85 7.37
N LYS A 119 2.17 12.54 6.24
CA LYS A 119 3.35 13.31 5.86
C LYS A 119 2.90 14.66 5.29
N ASP A 120 3.44 15.74 5.82
CA ASP A 120 3.15 17.11 5.37
C ASP A 120 1.64 17.41 5.30
N GLY A 121 0.87 16.93 6.29
CA GLY A 121 -0.59 17.12 6.37
C GLY A 121 -1.40 16.24 5.41
N THR A 122 -0.75 15.34 4.65
CA THR A 122 -1.40 14.42 3.69
C THR A 122 -1.31 12.99 4.18
N TYR A 123 -2.43 12.28 4.11
CA TYR A 123 -2.47 10.84 4.42
C TYR A 123 -2.09 10.01 3.21
N TYR A 124 -1.15 9.09 3.41
CA TYR A 124 -0.69 8.11 2.43
C TYR A 124 -1.06 6.71 2.85
N GLY A 125 -1.23 5.82 1.88
CA GLY A 125 -1.44 4.40 2.08
C GLY A 125 -0.38 3.56 1.39
N ALA A 126 0.34 2.74 2.15
CA ALA A 126 1.24 1.71 1.62
C ALA A 126 0.47 0.40 1.53
N LEU A 127 -0.06 0.09 0.34
CA LEU A 127 -0.89 -1.07 0.07
C LEU A 127 -0.04 -2.28 -0.31
N THR A 128 -0.07 -3.33 0.50
CA THR A 128 0.65 -4.57 0.21
C THR A 128 -0.27 -5.57 -0.49
N VAL A 129 0.11 -5.92 -1.70
CA VAL A 129 -0.61 -6.88 -2.55
C VAL A 129 0.25 -8.11 -2.80
N LYS A 130 -0.34 -9.29 -2.62
CA LYS A 130 0.27 -10.57 -2.98
C LYS A 130 -0.48 -11.16 -4.16
N VAL A 131 0.25 -11.56 -5.21
CA VAL A 131 -0.26 -12.32 -6.35
C VAL A 131 0.63 -13.55 -6.51
N LYS A 132 0.07 -14.73 -6.32
CA LYS A 132 0.84 -15.99 -6.28
C LYS A 132 1.99 -15.89 -5.26
N ASP A 133 3.23 -16.03 -5.70
CA ASP A 133 4.43 -15.97 -4.84
C ASP A 133 5.05 -14.56 -4.76
N ALA A 134 4.55 -13.60 -5.56
CA ALA A 134 5.05 -12.25 -5.58
C ALA A 134 4.28 -11.35 -4.59
N THR A 135 5.00 -10.60 -3.78
CA THR A 135 4.43 -9.56 -2.90
C THR A 135 5.02 -8.22 -3.29
N LYS A 136 4.16 -7.21 -3.40
CA LYS A 136 4.54 -5.86 -3.79
C LYS A 136 3.80 -4.82 -2.96
N VAL A 137 4.47 -3.73 -2.62
CA VAL A 137 3.89 -2.58 -1.94
C VAL A 137 3.65 -1.48 -2.97
N PHE A 138 2.46 -0.92 -2.94
CA PHE A 138 2.05 0.18 -3.81
C PHE A 138 1.78 1.42 -2.97
N ASP A 139 2.30 2.55 -3.43
CA ASP A 139 1.89 3.85 -2.92
C ASP A 139 0.48 4.17 -3.44
N SER A 140 -0.38 4.66 -2.56
CA SER A 140 -1.77 4.97 -2.87
C SER A 140 -2.31 6.09 -1.97
N ARG A 141 -3.42 6.68 -2.35
CA ARG A 141 -4.18 7.49 -1.39
C ARG A 141 -4.63 6.62 -0.22
N SER A 142 -4.60 7.17 0.98
CA SER A 142 -5.08 6.44 2.18
C SER A 142 -6.51 5.91 2.02
N SER A 143 -7.40 6.69 1.41
CA SER A 143 -8.78 6.31 1.15
C SER A 143 -8.92 5.07 0.27
N ASP A 144 -8.13 4.97 -0.82
CA ASP A 144 -8.15 3.84 -1.74
C ASP A 144 -7.59 2.57 -1.09
N SER A 145 -6.50 2.72 -0.34
CA SER A 145 -5.89 1.59 0.36
C SER A 145 -6.77 1.06 1.50
N ILE A 146 -7.48 1.95 2.23
CA ILE A 146 -8.47 1.56 3.22
C ILE A 146 -9.62 0.80 2.55
N ALA A 147 -10.17 1.33 1.45
CA ALA A 147 -11.24 0.68 0.72
C ALA A 147 -10.86 -0.75 0.30
N LEU A 148 -9.70 -0.92 -0.33
CA LEU A 148 -9.22 -2.24 -0.74
C LEU A 148 -8.91 -3.16 0.44
N ALA A 149 -8.33 -2.63 1.52
CA ALA A 149 -8.10 -3.42 2.73
C ALA A 149 -9.41 -3.95 3.33
N VAL A 150 -10.46 -3.12 3.38
CA VAL A 150 -11.79 -3.53 3.86
C VAL A 150 -12.40 -4.60 2.95
N HIS A 151 -12.33 -4.44 1.62
CA HIS A 151 -12.81 -5.44 0.66
C HIS A 151 -12.15 -6.82 0.85
N PHE A 152 -10.85 -6.84 1.10
CA PHE A 152 -10.09 -8.08 1.33
C PHE A 152 -10.07 -8.53 2.80
N LYS A 153 -10.71 -7.79 3.71
CA LYS A 153 -10.65 -8.03 5.16
C LYS A 153 -9.20 -8.10 5.66
N ALA A 154 -8.33 -7.29 5.06
CA ALA A 154 -6.92 -7.20 5.39
C ALA A 154 -6.70 -6.20 6.53
N PRO A 155 -5.70 -6.39 7.39
CA PRO A 155 -5.39 -5.48 8.47
C PRO A 155 -5.01 -4.08 7.94
N ILE A 156 -5.52 -3.07 8.64
CA ILE A 156 -5.16 -1.67 8.45
C ILE A 156 -4.27 -1.29 9.63
N LEU A 157 -3.08 -0.83 9.33
CA LEU A 157 -2.10 -0.42 10.32
C LEU A 157 -1.88 1.09 10.26
N VAL A 158 -1.58 1.71 11.39
CA VAL A 158 -1.19 3.11 11.49
C VAL A 158 0.08 3.23 12.32
N GLY A 159 0.91 4.23 12.05
CA GLY A 159 2.03 4.55 12.93
C GLY A 159 1.55 4.98 14.32
N ARG A 160 2.28 4.62 15.36
CA ARG A 160 1.99 5.04 16.74
C ARG A 160 1.95 6.56 16.87
N ASP A 161 2.90 7.23 16.25
CA ASP A 161 2.99 8.68 16.17
C ASP A 161 1.75 9.32 15.52
N LEU A 162 1.22 8.69 14.47
CA LEU A 162 -0.01 9.13 13.82
C LEU A 162 -1.21 8.96 14.77
N LEU A 163 -1.34 7.82 15.43
CA LEU A 163 -2.43 7.57 16.36
C LEU A 163 -2.38 8.55 17.55
N ASP A 164 -1.19 8.89 18.01
CA ASP A 164 -1.01 9.80 19.14
C ASP A 164 -1.23 11.27 18.76
N SER A 165 -0.82 11.67 17.55
CA SER A 165 -0.94 13.07 17.09
C SER A 165 -2.28 13.42 16.46
N ALA A 166 -2.84 12.55 15.62
CA ALA A 166 -4.09 12.78 14.90
C ALA A 166 -5.30 12.05 15.50
N GLY A 167 -5.06 11.07 16.37
CA GLY A 167 -6.12 10.34 17.06
C GLY A 167 -6.86 11.22 18.05
N LYS A 168 -8.18 11.32 17.90
CA LYS A 168 -9.07 11.98 18.87
C LYS A 168 -9.59 10.95 19.85
N MET A 169 -9.67 11.30 21.14
CA MET A 169 -10.30 10.41 22.12
C MET A 169 -11.75 10.17 21.73
N LEU A 170 -12.19 8.92 21.79
CA LEU A 170 -13.60 8.58 21.68
C LEU A 170 -14.35 9.29 22.79
N GLN A 171 -15.21 10.25 22.45
CA GLN A 171 -16.15 10.80 23.40
C GLN A 171 -17.13 9.68 23.73
N GLN A 172 -17.13 9.22 24.98
CA GLN A 172 -18.21 8.38 25.47
C GLN A 172 -19.49 9.21 25.38
N GLU A 173 -20.43 8.79 24.54
CA GLU A 173 -21.77 9.37 24.59
C GLU A 173 -22.26 9.26 26.05
N PRO A 174 -22.76 10.35 26.66
CA PRO A 174 -23.28 10.26 28.00
C PRO A 174 -24.38 9.20 28.02
N LYS A 175 -24.23 8.20 28.90
CA LYS A 175 -25.25 7.17 29.10
C LYS A 175 -26.60 7.89 29.30
N PRO A 176 -27.69 7.49 28.63
CA PRO A 176 -29.01 8.05 28.90
C PRO A 176 -29.27 7.89 30.40
N GLN A 177 -29.44 9.02 31.09
CA GLN A 177 -29.87 9.00 32.46
C GLN A 177 -31.33 8.54 32.46
N THR A 178 -31.53 7.32 32.93
CA THR A 178 -32.88 6.85 33.29
C THR A 178 -33.37 7.67 34.47
N LEU A 179 -34.42 8.48 34.21
CA LEU A 179 -35.22 9.16 35.21
C LEU A 179 -36.06 8.14 35.97
#